data_53d385aebccc25a07f80a92814691ed8
#
_entry.id   53d385aebccc25a07f80a92814691ed8
#
_cell.length_a   1.000
_cell.length_b   1.000
_cell.length_c   1.000
_cell.angle_alpha   90.00
_cell.angle_beta   90.00
_cell.angle_gamma   90.00
#
_symmetry.space_group_name_H-M   'P 1'
#
loop_
_entity.id
_entity.type
_entity.pdbx_description
1 polymer ?
#
loop_
_entity_poly.entity_id
_entity_poly.type
_entity_poly.pdbx_seq_one_letter_code
_entity_poly.pdbx_strand_id
1 'polypeptide(L)'
;MNSVEVYFRVSWACRTPLVLLLDRRYTPLQFQELAPAVRAFQRGPYVRETFDCDDFATALKGQLGHAIGIAVTPRHAWNIALCTDAVWHIEPQTGEFRKRKWALFIMI
;
A
#
# COMPACT_ATOMS: atom_id res chain seq x y z
N MET A 1 16.80 -1.72 0.45
CA MET A 1 16.21 -3.07 0.39
C MET A 1 16.09 -3.47 -1.07
N ASN A 2 16.56 -4.65 -1.42
CA ASN A 2 16.49 -5.10 -2.82
C ASN A 2 15.12 -5.71 -3.15
N SER A 3 14.85 -5.90 -4.44
CA SER A 3 13.54 -6.40 -4.91
C SER A 3 13.21 -7.80 -4.41
N VAL A 4 14.19 -8.68 -4.25
CA VAL A 4 13.97 -10.05 -3.77
C VAL A 4 13.45 -10.02 -2.33
N GLU A 5 14.09 -9.23 -1.48
CA GLU A 5 13.69 -9.08 -0.09
C GLU A 5 12.30 -8.44 0.03
N VAL A 6 12.03 -7.41 -0.77
CA VAL A 6 10.71 -6.78 -0.82
C VAL A 6 9.64 -7.78 -1.27
N TYR A 7 9.92 -8.56 -2.31
CA TYR A 7 8.99 -9.59 -2.79
C TYR A 7 8.57 -10.53 -1.66
N PHE A 8 9.52 -11.09 -0.94
CA PHE A 8 9.20 -12.05 0.12
C PHE A 8 8.45 -11.41 1.28
N ARG A 9 8.82 -10.20 1.67
CA ARG A 9 8.13 -9.50 2.76
C ARG A 9 6.70 -9.16 2.39
N VAL A 10 6.48 -8.64 1.20
CA VAL A 10 5.15 -8.28 0.71
C VAL A 10 4.29 -9.51 0.46
N SER A 11 4.85 -10.52 -0.19
CA SER A 11 4.16 -11.78 -0.45
C SER A 11 3.69 -12.44 0.84
N TRP A 12 4.52 -12.44 1.86
CA TRP A 12 4.16 -13.00 3.17
C TRP A 12 3.06 -12.18 3.86
N ALA A 13 3.20 -10.85 3.88
CA ALA A 13 2.25 -9.96 4.54
C ALA A 13 0.87 -9.96 3.88
N CYS A 14 0.82 -10.19 2.57
CA CYS A 14 -0.42 -10.15 1.78
C CYS A 14 -0.92 -11.53 1.38
N ARG A 15 -0.19 -12.57 1.72
CA ARG A 15 -0.52 -13.98 1.43
C ARG A 15 -0.78 -14.23 -0.06
N THR A 16 0.04 -13.64 -0.92
CA THR A 16 -0.05 -13.85 -2.36
C THR A 16 1.33 -13.87 -3.01
N PRO A 17 1.56 -14.76 -3.98
CA PRO A 17 2.78 -14.71 -4.78
C PRO A 17 2.70 -13.70 -5.93
N LEU A 18 1.52 -13.11 -6.18
CA LEU A 18 1.28 -12.21 -7.31
C LEU A 18 1.66 -10.78 -6.93
N VAL A 19 2.97 -10.50 -6.93
CA VAL A 19 3.53 -9.20 -6.58
C VAL A 19 4.29 -8.65 -7.76
N LEU A 20 3.84 -7.52 -8.30
CA LEU A 20 4.54 -6.78 -9.34
C LEU A 20 5.41 -5.71 -8.68
N LEU A 21 6.72 -5.80 -8.88
CA LEU A 21 7.70 -4.86 -8.36
C LEU A 21 8.05 -3.85 -9.46
N LEU A 22 7.83 -2.58 -9.19
CA LEU A 22 8.07 -1.49 -10.15
C LEU A 22 9.52 -1.00 -10.09
N ASP A 23 10.20 -1.22 -8.98
CA ASP A 23 11.58 -0.78 -8.76
C ASP A 23 12.50 -1.95 -8.42
N ARG A 24 13.80 -1.74 -8.59
CA ARG A 24 14.83 -2.73 -8.25
C ARG A 24 15.30 -2.60 -6.81
N ARG A 25 15.20 -1.43 -6.25
CA ARG A 25 15.58 -1.12 -4.87
C ARG A 25 14.53 -0.24 -4.24
N TYR A 26 14.33 -0.44 -2.95
CA TYR A 26 13.31 0.27 -2.17
C TYR A 26 13.94 0.87 -0.93
N THR A 27 13.50 2.07 -0.57
CA THR A 27 13.82 2.70 0.70
C THR A 27 12.60 2.57 1.60
N PRO A 28 12.66 1.70 2.63
CA PRO A 28 11.52 1.52 3.53
C PRO A 28 11.26 2.79 4.33
N LEU A 29 10.00 3.00 4.67
CA LEU A 29 9.55 4.13 5.47
C LEU A 29 9.65 3.81 6.96
N GLN A 30 9.72 4.85 7.78
CA GLN A 30 9.53 4.73 9.22
C GLN A 30 8.05 4.86 9.55
N PHE A 31 7.51 3.94 10.32
CA PHE A 31 6.09 3.97 10.67
C PHE A 31 5.70 5.29 11.38
N GLN A 32 6.59 5.81 12.22
CA GLN A 32 6.35 7.08 12.92
C GLN A 32 6.20 8.27 11.98
N GLU A 33 6.81 8.22 10.80
CA GLU A 33 6.67 9.25 9.77
C GLU A 33 5.48 8.97 8.87
N LEU A 34 5.22 7.69 8.60
CA LEU A 34 4.13 7.26 7.75
C LEU A 34 2.76 7.60 8.33
N ALA A 35 2.56 7.33 9.61
CA ALA A 35 1.24 7.50 10.24
C ALA A 35 0.72 8.94 10.16
N PRO A 36 1.53 9.99 10.48
CA PRO A 36 1.05 11.36 10.28
C PRO A 36 0.84 11.72 8.81
N ALA A 37 1.66 11.20 7.90
CA ALA A 37 1.49 11.47 6.47
C ALA A 37 0.18 10.89 5.93
N VAL A 38 -0.20 9.71 6.36
CA VAL A 38 -1.48 9.08 5.99
C VAL A 38 -2.65 9.87 6.58
N ARG A 39 -2.53 10.33 7.82
CA ARG A 39 -3.57 11.18 8.44
C ARG A 39 -3.72 12.52 7.74
N ALA A 40 -2.64 13.07 7.22
CA ALA A 40 -2.65 14.33 6.48
C ALA A 40 -3.13 14.17 5.03
N PHE A 41 -3.25 12.95 4.53
CA PHE A 41 -3.73 12.70 3.18
C PHE A 41 -5.15 13.22 3.00
N GLN A 42 -5.33 14.11 2.02
CA GLN A 42 -6.63 14.71 1.75
C GLN A 42 -7.52 13.73 0.99
N ARG A 43 -8.54 13.24 1.67
CA ARG A 43 -9.52 12.33 1.12
C ARG A 43 -10.69 13.12 0.56
N GLY A 44 -10.87 13.06 -0.75
CA GLY A 44 -12.08 13.57 -1.37
C GLY A 44 -13.28 12.67 -1.09
N PRO A 45 -14.47 13.05 -1.52
CA PRO A 45 -15.65 12.21 -1.38
C PRO A 45 -15.52 10.95 -2.25
N TYR A 46 -16.02 9.83 -1.76
CA TYR A 46 -16.12 8.61 -2.55
C TYR A 46 -17.21 8.80 -3.62
N VAL A 47 -16.82 8.62 -4.88
CA VAL A 47 -17.75 8.68 -6.01
C VAL A 47 -17.55 7.41 -6.83
N ARG A 48 -18.56 6.56 -6.85
CA ARG A 48 -18.50 5.26 -7.52
C ARG A 48 -18.12 5.42 -9.00
N GLU A 49 -17.11 4.64 -9.43
CA GLU A 49 -16.55 4.62 -10.79
C GLU A 49 -15.88 5.93 -11.24
N THR A 50 -16.00 7.01 -10.46
CA THR A 50 -15.34 8.29 -10.74
C THR A 50 -14.18 8.54 -9.79
N PHE A 51 -14.40 8.33 -8.49
CA PHE A 51 -13.35 8.41 -7.48
C PHE A 51 -13.63 7.39 -6.39
N ASP A 52 -13.28 6.14 -6.64
CA ASP A 52 -13.54 5.00 -5.78
C ASP A 52 -12.25 4.46 -5.12
N CYS A 53 -12.26 3.23 -4.59
CA CYS A 53 -11.16 2.72 -3.78
C CYS A 53 -9.83 2.62 -4.51
N ASP A 54 -9.82 2.29 -5.80
CA ASP A 54 -8.58 2.23 -6.57
C ASP A 54 -8.01 3.63 -6.83
N ASP A 55 -8.85 4.63 -6.99
CA ASP A 55 -8.40 6.02 -7.13
C ASP A 55 -7.80 6.54 -5.83
N PHE A 56 -8.40 6.25 -4.68
CA PHE A 56 -7.83 6.58 -3.38
C PHE A 56 -6.46 5.92 -3.18
N ALA A 57 -6.36 4.64 -3.52
CA ALA A 57 -5.10 3.90 -3.37
C ALA A 57 -4.01 4.44 -4.29
N THR A 58 -4.36 4.74 -5.54
CA THR A 58 -3.43 5.33 -6.51
C THR A 58 -2.95 6.71 -6.07
N ALA A 59 -3.86 7.54 -5.57
CA ALA A 59 -3.54 8.87 -5.10
C ALA A 59 -2.58 8.84 -3.90
N LEU A 60 -2.80 7.94 -2.95
CA LEU A 60 -1.92 7.81 -1.80
C LEU A 60 -0.52 7.33 -2.22
N LYS A 61 -0.44 6.35 -3.12
CA LYS A 61 0.86 5.91 -3.66
C LYS A 61 1.58 7.05 -4.35
N GLY A 62 0.89 7.80 -5.19
CA GLY A 62 1.49 8.93 -5.91
C GLY A 62 2.03 10.00 -4.97
N GLN A 63 1.36 10.22 -3.84
CA GLN A 63 1.78 11.22 -2.87
C GLN A 63 2.95 10.76 -1.99
N LEU A 64 2.96 9.49 -1.56
CA LEU A 64 3.92 9.00 -0.58
C LEU A 64 5.10 8.22 -1.16
N GLY A 65 5.06 7.90 -2.45
CA GLY A 65 6.22 7.39 -3.17
C GLY A 65 6.32 5.87 -3.32
N HIS A 66 7.52 5.39 -3.63
CA HIS A 66 7.76 4.04 -4.11
C HIS A 66 7.59 2.95 -3.04
N ALA A 67 7.73 3.29 -1.76
CA ALA A 67 7.53 2.32 -0.68
C ALA A 67 6.05 2.06 -0.40
N ILE A 68 5.15 2.76 -1.07
CA ILE A 68 3.71 2.52 -1.00
C ILE A 68 3.30 1.68 -2.19
N GLY A 69 2.58 0.61 -1.94
CA GLY A 69 2.03 -0.25 -2.98
C GLY A 69 0.52 -0.19 -3.01
N ILE A 70 -0.05 -0.82 -4.03
CA ILE A 70 -1.48 -0.99 -4.19
C ILE A 70 -1.80 -2.47 -4.11
N ALA A 71 -2.71 -2.83 -3.22
CA ALA A 71 -3.21 -4.19 -3.04
C ALA A 71 -4.63 -4.25 -3.55
N VAL A 72 -4.95 -5.28 -4.33
CA VAL A 72 -6.28 -5.42 -4.91
C VAL A 72 -6.88 -6.80 -4.66
N THR A 73 -8.18 -6.81 -4.50
CA THR A 73 -9.04 -7.99 -4.64
C THR A 73 -10.09 -7.67 -5.71
N PRO A 74 -10.93 -8.64 -6.12
CA PRO A 74 -11.98 -8.33 -7.10
C PRO A 74 -12.97 -7.25 -6.65
N ARG A 75 -13.02 -6.91 -5.36
CA ARG A 75 -14.02 -5.98 -4.81
C ARG A 75 -13.44 -4.75 -4.16
N HIS A 76 -12.13 -4.70 -3.93
CA HIS A 76 -11.55 -3.61 -3.15
C HIS A 76 -10.09 -3.39 -3.51
N ALA A 77 -9.63 -2.15 -3.35
CA ALA A 77 -8.23 -1.76 -3.44
C ALA A 77 -7.84 -0.96 -2.20
N TRP A 78 -6.63 -1.21 -1.72
CA TRP A 78 -6.06 -0.46 -0.59
C TRP A 78 -4.56 -0.34 -0.77
N ASN A 79 -3.88 0.29 0.17
CA ASN A 79 -2.44 0.44 0.09
C ASN A 79 -1.72 -0.49 1.04
N ILE A 80 -0.49 -0.83 0.67
CA ILE A 80 0.49 -1.37 1.59
C ILE A 80 1.65 -0.40 1.69
N ALA A 81 2.32 -0.40 2.82
CA ALA A 81 3.51 0.42 3.05
C ALA A 81 4.65 -0.46 3.51
N LEU A 82 5.76 -0.38 2.79
CA LEU A 82 6.99 -1.05 3.16
C LEU A 82 7.70 -0.21 4.21
N CYS A 83 7.61 -0.63 5.47
CA CYS A 83 8.28 0.02 6.57
C CYS A 83 9.46 -0.82 7.09
N THR A 84 10.32 -0.22 7.87
CA THR A 84 11.49 -0.89 8.43
C THR A 84 11.11 -2.02 9.40
N ASP A 85 9.99 -1.86 10.12
CA ASP A 85 9.51 -2.83 11.12
C ASP A 85 8.58 -3.90 10.52
N ALA A 86 7.76 -3.53 9.53
CA ALA A 86 6.76 -4.44 8.96
C ALA A 86 6.23 -3.88 7.63
N VAL A 87 5.48 -4.72 6.91
CA VAL A 87 4.63 -4.26 5.81
C VAL A 87 3.25 -3.99 6.39
N TRP A 88 2.82 -2.75 6.29
CA TRP A 88 1.54 -2.30 6.85
C TRP A 88 0.49 -2.19 5.75
N HIS A 89 -0.72 -2.66 6.04
CA HIS A 89 -1.88 -2.42 5.20
C HIS A 89 -2.54 -1.11 5.64
N ILE A 90 -2.89 -0.27 4.67
CA ILE A 90 -3.51 1.03 4.90
C ILE A 90 -4.82 1.09 4.14
N GLU A 91 -5.91 1.38 4.84
CA GLU A 91 -7.16 1.74 4.20
C GLU A 91 -7.12 3.23 3.85
N PRO A 92 -6.95 3.62 2.57
CA PRO A 92 -6.73 5.03 2.23
C PRO A 92 -7.95 5.91 2.47
N GLN A 93 -9.15 5.33 2.53
CA GLN A 93 -10.37 6.09 2.79
C GLN A 93 -10.52 6.50 4.26
N THR A 94 -10.00 5.68 5.18
CA THR A 94 -10.15 5.92 6.63
C THR A 94 -8.83 6.22 7.32
N GLY A 95 -7.70 5.80 6.74
CA GLY A 95 -6.38 5.92 7.36
C GLY A 95 -6.07 4.82 8.37
N GLU A 96 -6.86 3.75 8.41
CA GLU A 96 -6.62 2.62 9.31
C GLU A 96 -5.42 1.80 8.88
N PHE A 97 -4.68 1.27 9.87
CA PHE A 97 -3.51 0.42 9.65
C PHE A 97 -3.77 -1.00 10.14
N ARG A 98 -3.28 -2.01 9.37
CA ARG A 98 -3.31 -3.43 9.77
C ARG A 98 -2.02 -4.10 9.34
N LYS A 99 -1.60 -5.14 10.07
CA LYS A 99 -0.40 -5.93 9.72
C LYS A 99 -0.69 -7.10 8.79
N ARG A 100 -1.92 -7.59 8.74
CA ARG A 100 -2.29 -8.74 7.92
C ARG A 100 -3.60 -8.53 7.20
N LYS A 101 -3.58 -8.78 5.90
CA LYS A 101 -4.77 -8.76 5.06
C LYS A 101 -4.45 -9.50 3.77
N TRP A 102 -5.33 -10.41 3.35
CA TRP A 102 -5.15 -11.11 2.09
C TRP A 102 -5.43 -10.19 0.91
N ALA A 103 -4.54 -10.25 -0.09
CA ALA A 103 -4.75 -9.59 -1.38
C ALA A 103 -4.58 -10.61 -2.51
N LEU A 104 -5.27 -10.40 -3.61
CA LEU A 104 -5.10 -11.23 -4.80
C LEU A 104 -3.83 -10.83 -5.55
N PHE A 105 -3.58 -9.54 -5.67
CA PHE A 105 -2.48 -8.99 -6.46
C PHE A 105 -1.95 -7.72 -5.81
N ILE A 106 -0.62 -7.55 -5.87
CA ILE A 106 0.06 -6.37 -5.34
C ILE A 106 0.90 -5.73 -6.44
N MET A 107 0.87 -4.41 -6.49
CA MET A 107 1.79 -3.61 -7.29
C MET A 107 2.52 -2.64 -6.35
N ILE A 108 3.84 -2.72 -6.31
CA ILE A 108 4.65 -1.85 -5.47
C ILE A 108 5.94 -1.41 -6.16
#